data_041994019ca5d4c1753b02c2fd211f85
#
_entry.id   041994019ca5d4c1753b02c2fd211f85
#
_cell.length_a   1.000
_cell.length_b   1.000
_cell.length_c   1.000
_cell.angle_alpha   90.00
_cell.angle_beta   90.00
_cell.angle_gamma   90.00
#
_symmetry.space_group_name_H-M   'P 1'
#
loop_
_entity.id
_entity.type
_entity.pdbx_description
1 polymer ?
#
loop_
_entity_poly.entity_id
_entity_poly.type
_entity_poly.pdbx_seq_one_letter_code
_entity_poly.pdbx_strand_id
1 'polypeptide(L)'
;MQEENEQPAESTIPEMVNNVREGKMDRRKLIKTLTLMGISATGAGAIAAVAARQISANFTPHPNGDNNGQQHLQQHDQHLAHQSTGNVQQLQHDYHEDAIVEDSMYPHPFVGRTAIMMRKNAGFAAMPNVKISVTNRVVHGDQLSVEWVATGTHTSDYPGLPATGRAFAIPGVTVVVRRHGKIVRESLYYDMLEVQRQLGNKS
;
A
#
# COMPACT_ATOMS: atom_id res chain seq x y z
N MET A 1 4.56 -39.18 -26.55
CA MET A 1 5.07 -37.82 -26.28
C MET A 1 3.84 -36.99 -25.95
N GLN A 2 3.61 -36.75 -24.64
CA GLN A 2 2.57 -35.86 -24.18
C GLN A 2 3.26 -34.51 -24.05
N GLU A 3 2.82 -33.52 -24.82
CA GLU A 3 3.18 -32.14 -24.61
C GLU A 3 2.50 -31.67 -23.31
N GLU A 4 3.26 -31.50 -22.26
CA GLU A 4 2.84 -30.77 -21.07
C GLU A 4 2.58 -29.32 -21.48
N ASN A 5 1.31 -28.99 -21.49
CA ASN A 5 0.82 -27.62 -21.69
C ASN A 5 1.09 -26.84 -20.39
N GLU A 6 2.32 -26.32 -20.22
CA GLU A 6 2.63 -25.38 -19.16
C GLU A 6 1.78 -24.11 -19.35
N GLN A 7 0.69 -24.01 -18.62
CA GLN A 7 0.01 -22.74 -18.44
C GLN A 7 1.01 -21.76 -17.78
N PRO A 8 1.26 -20.60 -18.41
CA PRO A 8 2.15 -19.61 -17.79
C PRO A 8 1.56 -19.19 -16.44
N ALA A 9 2.37 -19.32 -15.39
CA ALA A 9 2.02 -18.89 -14.04
C ALA A 9 1.46 -17.47 -14.09
N GLU A 10 0.26 -17.27 -13.55
CA GLU A 10 -0.42 -15.98 -13.49
C GLU A 10 0.43 -15.03 -12.67
N SER A 11 1.13 -14.10 -13.33
CA SER A 11 1.97 -13.10 -12.66
C SER A 11 1.13 -12.24 -11.73
N THR A 12 1.53 -12.12 -10.49
CA THR A 12 0.85 -11.25 -9.53
C THR A 12 1.04 -9.77 -9.88
N ILE A 13 0.13 -8.90 -9.43
CA ILE A 13 0.24 -7.44 -9.69
C ILE A 13 1.58 -6.87 -9.21
N PRO A 14 2.11 -7.21 -8.01
CA PRO A 14 3.43 -6.79 -7.58
C PRO A 14 4.56 -7.20 -8.52
N GLU A 15 4.52 -8.44 -9.03
CA GLU A 15 5.51 -8.93 -10.00
C GLU A 15 5.42 -8.17 -11.33
N MET A 16 4.22 -7.90 -11.81
CA MET A 16 4.01 -7.12 -13.04
C MET A 16 4.52 -5.68 -12.88
N VAL A 17 4.28 -5.04 -11.73
CA VAL A 17 4.82 -3.71 -11.39
C VAL A 17 6.34 -3.76 -11.39
N ASN A 18 6.94 -4.78 -10.77
CA ASN A 18 8.39 -4.93 -10.73
C ASN A 18 8.98 -5.20 -12.13
N ASN A 19 8.32 -5.99 -12.95
CA ASN A 19 8.72 -6.23 -14.34
C ASN A 19 8.73 -4.95 -15.19
N VAL A 20 7.81 -4.00 -14.94
CA VAL A 20 7.86 -2.68 -15.60
C VAL A 20 9.06 -1.87 -15.13
N ARG A 21 9.37 -1.91 -13.82
CA ARG A 21 10.53 -1.23 -13.24
C ARG A 21 11.85 -1.73 -13.81
N GLU A 22 11.95 -3.04 -14.00
CA GLU A 22 13.14 -3.71 -14.52
C GLU A 22 13.21 -3.68 -16.05
N GLY A 23 12.26 -3.02 -16.73
CA GLY A 23 12.20 -2.96 -18.19
C GLY A 23 11.81 -4.27 -18.87
N LYS A 24 11.39 -5.28 -18.12
CA LYS A 24 10.95 -6.60 -18.62
C LYS A 24 9.53 -6.59 -19.18
N MET A 25 8.74 -5.56 -18.83
CA MET A 25 7.38 -5.37 -19.30
C MET A 25 7.16 -3.90 -19.66
N ASP A 26 6.49 -3.62 -20.79
CA ASP A 26 6.12 -2.26 -21.13
C ASP A 26 4.83 -1.82 -20.39
N ARG A 27 4.67 -0.50 -20.24
CA ARG A 27 3.54 0.11 -19.55
C ARG A 27 2.19 -0.24 -20.18
N ARG A 28 2.11 -0.35 -21.52
CA ARG A 28 0.85 -0.66 -22.21
C ARG A 28 0.42 -2.09 -21.93
N LYS A 29 1.38 -3.02 -21.90
CA LYS A 29 1.13 -4.43 -21.56
C LYS A 29 0.63 -4.54 -20.13
N LEU A 30 1.24 -3.82 -19.17
CA LEU A 30 0.77 -3.77 -17.77
C LEU A 30 -0.68 -3.28 -17.69
N ILE A 31 -1.01 -2.13 -18.31
CA ILE A 31 -2.37 -1.59 -18.30
C ILE A 31 -3.36 -2.60 -18.86
N LYS A 32 -3.06 -3.21 -20.01
CA LYS A 32 -3.93 -4.20 -20.65
C LYS A 32 -4.17 -5.40 -19.74
N THR A 33 -3.12 -5.95 -19.14
CA THR A 33 -3.24 -7.11 -18.24
C THR A 33 -4.07 -6.77 -16.99
N LEU A 34 -3.82 -5.63 -16.36
CA LEU A 34 -4.58 -5.18 -15.19
C LEU A 34 -6.07 -4.96 -15.52
N THR A 35 -6.36 -4.42 -16.70
CA THR A 35 -7.75 -4.24 -17.17
C THR A 35 -8.44 -5.59 -17.41
N LEU A 36 -7.75 -6.57 -17.95
CA LEU A 36 -8.27 -7.93 -18.10
C LEU A 36 -8.53 -8.62 -16.75
N MET A 37 -7.78 -8.24 -15.71
CA MET A 37 -8.00 -8.69 -14.32
C MET A 37 -9.14 -7.93 -13.61
N GLY A 38 -9.89 -7.08 -14.32
CA GLY A 38 -11.04 -6.36 -13.79
C GLY A 38 -10.71 -5.04 -13.11
N ILE A 39 -9.45 -4.56 -13.19
CA ILE A 39 -9.07 -3.24 -12.70
C ILE A 39 -9.46 -2.19 -13.74
N SER A 40 -10.07 -1.08 -13.30
CA SER A 40 -10.46 -0.02 -14.23
C SER A 40 -9.25 0.49 -15.04
N ALA A 41 -9.50 0.95 -16.26
CA ALA A 41 -8.43 1.50 -17.12
C ALA A 41 -7.70 2.66 -16.43
N THR A 42 -8.40 3.47 -15.62
CA THR A 42 -7.81 4.57 -14.84
C THR A 42 -6.89 4.04 -13.76
N GLY A 43 -7.35 3.04 -12.98
CA GLY A 43 -6.54 2.40 -11.93
C GLY A 43 -5.32 1.68 -12.51
N ALA A 44 -5.49 0.93 -13.60
CA ALA A 44 -4.39 0.29 -14.32
C ALA A 44 -3.37 1.32 -14.83
N GLY A 45 -3.86 2.48 -15.33
CA GLY A 45 -3.02 3.61 -15.74
C GLY A 45 -2.22 4.23 -14.60
N ALA A 46 -2.85 4.40 -13.43
CA ALA A 46 -2.19 4.91 -12.23
C ALA A 46 -1.07 3.97 -11.76
N ILE A 47 -1.33 2.66 -11.69
CA ILE A 47 -0.32 1.66 -11.32
C ILE A 47 0.85 1.69 -12.30
N ALA A 48 0.56 1.72 -13.59
CA ALA A 48 1.59 1.77 -14.62
C ALA A 48 2.40 3.08 -14.58
N ALA A 49 1.77 4.21 -14.21
CA ALA A 49 2.46 5.48 -14.02
C ALA A 49 3.42 5.42 -12.82
N VAL A 50 2.98 4.84 -11.71
CA VAL A 50 3.81 4.64 -10.52
C VAL A 50 4.98 3.69 -10.82
N ALA A 51 4.71 2.57 -11.50
CA ALA A 51 5.75 1.63 -11.90
C ALA A 51 6.82 2.27 -12.80
N ALA A 52 6.40 3.15 -13.72
CA ALA A 52 7.30 3.85 -14.63
C ALA A 52 8.05 5.05 -14.00
N ARG A 53 7.51 5.65 -12.94
CA ARG A 53 8.13 6.81 -12.26
C ARG A 53 9.32 6.45 -11.37
N GLN A 54 9.53 5.20 -11.05
CA GLN A 54 10.76 4.77 -10.38
C GLN A 54 11.93 4.68 -11.35
N ILE A 55 12.07 5.68 -12.21
CA ILE A 55 13.35 6.02 -12.78
C ILE A 55 14.14 6.64 -11.63
N SER A 56 15.08 5.84 -11.09
CA SER A 56 16.28 6.32 -10.42
C SER A 56 16.13 7.69 -9.74
N ALA A 57 15.31 7.80 -8.72
CA ALA A 57 15.75 8.61 -7.63
C ALA A 57 16.94 7.84 -7.07
N ASN A 58 18.12 8.01 -7.69
CA ASN A 58 19.38 7.81 -7.01
C ASN A 58 19.25 8.70 -5.76
N PHE A 59 18.71 8.13 -4.71
CA PHE A 59 18.76 8.68 -3.39
C PHE A 59 20.23 8.69 -3.03
N THR A 60 20.92 9.78 -3.38
CA THR A 60 22.20 10.10 -2.75
C THR A 60 21.83 10.39 -1.30
N PRO A 61 22.21 9.51 -0.34
CA PRO A 61 22.06 9.84 1.07
C PRO A 61 22.71 11.21 1.26
N HIS A 62 22.01 12.14 1.92
CA HIS A 62 22.63 13.39 2.34
C HIS A 62 23.90 13.01 3.11
N PRO A 63 25.08 13.65 2.85
CA PRO A 63 26.36 13.23 3.41
C PRO A 63 26.47 13.31 4.93
N ASN A 64 25.48 13.84 5.61
CA ASN A 64 25.35 13.70 7.05
C ASN A 64 24.61 12.39 7.29
N GLY A 65 25.36 11.30 7.38
CA GLY A 65 24.87 9.95 7.64
C GLY A 65 24.02 9.90 8.90
N ASP A 66 22.72 10.14 8.72
CA ASP A 66 21.73 10.00 9.77
C ASP A 66 21.53 8.50 10.01
N ASN A 67 22.21 7.96 11.01
CA ASN A 67 21.94 6.62 11.55
C ASN A 67 20.42 6.46 11.84
N ASN A 68 19.73 7.57 12.11
CA ASN A 68 18.32 7.67 12.30
C ASN A 68 17.51 7.30 11.04
N GLY A 69 17.93 7.75 9.85
CA GLY A 69 17.24 7.47 8.59
C GLY A 69 17.19 5.98 8.25
N GLN A 70 18.30 5.26 8.41
CA GLN A 70 18.32 3.80 8.19
C GLN A 70 17.46 3.07 9.22
N GLN A 71 17.48 3.50 10.47
CA GLN A 71 16.64 2.93 11.51
C GLN A 71 15.15 3.13 11.19
N HIS A 72 14.75 4.31 10.70
CA HIS A 72 13.37 4.57 10.24
C HIS A 72 12.95 3.64 9.11
N LEU A 73 13.82 3.39 8.13
CA LEU A 73 13.55 2.46 7.04
C LEU A 73 13.35 1.03 7.54
N GLN A 74 14.23 0.54 8.43
CA GLN A 74 14.12 -0.79 9.04
C GLN A 74 12.83 -0.95 9.85
N GLN A 75 12.49 0.05 10.67
CA GLN A 75 11.24 0.07 11.43
C GLN A 75 10.00 0.09 10.53
N HIS A 76 10.09 0.75 9.38
CA HIS A 76 9.01 0.74 8.41
C HIS A 76 8.89 -0.64 7.72
N ASP A 77 9.98 -1.29 7.38
CA ASP A 77 9.95 -2.65 6.82
C ASP A 77 9.34 -3.64 7.81
N GLN A 78 9.69 -3.53 9.10
CA GLN A 78 9.10 -4.32 10.16
C GLN A 78 7.58 -4.04 10.31
N HIS A 79 7.18 -2.76 10.25
CA HIS A 79 5.77 -2.37 10.28
C HIS A 79 4.98 -2.99 9.11
N LEU A 80 5.52 -2.95 7.89
CA LEU A 80 4.90 -3.58 6.73
C LEU A 80 4.82 -5.11 6.87
N ALA A 81 5.84 -5.74 7.46
CA ALA A 81 5.82 -7.17 7.76
C ALA A 81 4.68 -7.51 8.74
N HIS A 82 4.53 -6.76 9.83
CA HIS A 82 3.43 -6.93 10.78
C HIS A 82 2.06 -6.71 10.10
N GLN A 83 1.96 -5.69 9.24
CA GLN A 83 0.74 -5.40 8.51
C GLN A 83 0.37 -6.51 7.52
N SER A 84 1.35 -7.12 6.85
CA SER A 84 1.13 -8.21 5.90
C SER A 84 0.57 -9.49 6.52
N THR A 85 0.80 -9.69 7.81
CA THR A 85 0.25 -10.85 8.55
C THR A 85 -1.21 -10.68 8.98
N GLY A 86 -1.74 -9.45 8.93
CA GLY A 86 -3.05 -9.11 9.49
C GLY A 86 -3.12 -9.24 11.02
N ASN A 87 -1.98 -9.40 11.69
CA ASN A 87 -1.91 -9.60 13.13
C ASN A 87 -1.83 -8.26 13.88
N VAL A 88 -2.99 -7.78 14.34
CA VAL A 88 -3.07 -6.51 15.08
C VAL A 88 -2.32 -6.54 16.42
N GLN A 89 -2.10 -7.71 17.01
CA GLN A 89 -1.34 -7.82 18.26
C GLN A 89 0.14 -7.50 18.06
N GLN A 90 0.72 -7.88 16.92
CA GLN A 90 2.07 -7.46 16.57
C GLN A 90 2.10 -6.00 16.15
N LEU A 91 1.15 -5.59 15.31
CA LEU A 91 1.06 -4.24 14.75
C LEU A 91 0.90 -3.16 15.83
N GLN A 92 0.18 -3.44 16.93
CA GLN A 92 -0.01 -2.48 18.03
C GLN A 92 1.31 -2.02 18.66
N HIS A 93 2.35 -2.87 18.63
CA HIS A 93 3.66 -2.53 19.19
C HIS A 93 4.41 -1.47 18.37
N ASP A 94 4.01 -1.23 17.13
CA ASP A 94 4.61 -0.21 16.28
C ASP A 94 4.13 1.20 16.62
N TYR A 95 2.98 1.33 17.31
CA TYR A 95 2.34 2.61 17.65
C TYR A 95 2.57 3.02 19.09
N HIS A 96 2.76 4.34 19.31
CA HIS A 96 2.63 4.94 20.63
C HIS A 96 1.20 4.80 21.14
N GLU A 97 1.00 4.82 22.46
CA GLU A 97 -0.34 4.69 23.05
C GLU A 97 -1.29 5.83 22.63
N ASP A 98 -0.75 7.05 22.51
CA ASP A 98 -1.48 8.27 22.13
C ASP A 98 -1.32 8.60 20.63
N ALA A 99 -0.93 7.62 19.78
CA ALA A 99 -0.73 7.86 18.37
C ALA A 99 -2.00 8.37 17.69
N ILE A 100 -1.82 9.14 16.62
CA ILE A 100 -2.90 9.67 15.79
C ILE A 100 -2.76 9.10 14.39
N VAL A 101 -3.84 8.55 13.86
CA VAL A 101 -3.93 8.11 12.45
C VAL A 101 -5.00 8.91 11.74
N GLU A 102 -4.60 9.61 10.69
CA GLU A 102 -5.47 10.31 9.76
C GLU A 102 -5.59 9.49 8.48
N ASP A 103 -6.79 9.23 8.04
CA ASP A 103 -7.06 8.45 6.84
C ASP A 103 -8.08 9.21 5.99
N SER A 104 -7.76 9.48 4.74
CA SER A 104 -8.63 10.26 3.83
C SER A 104 -10.04 9.68 3.64
N MET A 105 -10.24 8.43 4.02
CA MET A 105 -11.56 7.79 4.02
C MET A 105 -12.49 8.29 5.14
N TYR A 106 -11.95 8.83 6.21
CA TYR A 106 -12.70 9.16 7.42
C TYR A 106 -12.66 10.66 7.71
N PRO A 107 -13.78 11.24 8.18
CA PRO A 107 -13.85 12.67 8.49
C PRO A 107 -13.09 13.06 9.76
N HIS A 108 -12.73 12.09 10.61
CA HIS A 108 -12.06 12.33 11.88
C HIS A 108 -10.87 11.38 12.05
N PRO A 109 -9.80 11.82 12.73
CA PRO A 109 -8.65 10.97 13.02
C PRO A 109 -9.00 9.88 14.05
N PHE A 110 -8.27 8.79 13.99
CA PHE A 110 -8.24 7.77 15.04
C PHE A 110 -7.19 8.16 16.06
N VAL A 111 -7.63 8.41 17.30
CA VAL A 111 -6.76 8.83 18.38
C VAL A 111 -6.60 7.69 19.38
N GLY A 112 -5.35 7.39 19.69
CA GLY A 112 -4.98 6.31 20.59
C GLY A 112 -4.90 4.93 19.92
N ARG A 113 -3.99 4.13 20.42
CA ARG A 113 -3.67 2.80 19.87
C ARG A 113 -4.89 1.90 19.72
N THR A 114 -5.81 1.91 20.68
CA THR A 114 -7.03 1.08 20.64
C THR A 114 -7.88 1.40 19.41
N ALA A 115 -8.18 2.68 19.16
CA ALA A 115 -8.98 3.10 18.02
C ALA A 115 -8.28 2.76 16.69
N ILE A 116 -6.95 2.93 16.65
CA ILE A 116 -6.13 2.58 15.48
C ILE A 116 -6.22 1.07 15.17
N MET A 117 -6.09 0.22 16.21
CA MET A 117 -6.15 -1.23 16.02
C MET A 117 -7.55 -1.69 15.61
N MET A 118 -8.61 -1.07 16.12
CA MET A 118 -9.99 -1.35 15.64
C MET A 118 -10.13 -1.06 14.14
N ARG A 119 -9.63 0.09 13.68
CA ARG A 119 -9.61 0.42 12.25
C ARG A 119 -8.81 -0.59 11.41
N LYS A 120 -7.59 -0.93 11.85
CA LYS A 120 -6.72 -1.89 11.15
C LYS A 120 -7.40 -3.26 11.06
N ASN A 121 -8.00 -3.73 12.16
CA ASN A 121 -8.70 -5.00 12.21
C ASN A 121 -9.91 -5.05 11.25
N ALA A 122 -10.70 -3.98 11.19
CA ALA A 122 -11.79 -3.87 10.23
C ALA A 122 -11.28 -3.94 8.78
N GLY A 123 -10.16 -3.28 8.47
CA GLY A 123 -9.53 -3.33 7.15
C GLY A 123 -9.06 -4.74 6.77
N PHE A 124 -8.41 -5.45 7.69
CA PHE A 124 -7.97 -6.83 7.46
C PHE A 124 -9.13 -7.81 7.30
N ALA A 125 -10.22 -7.62 8.04
CA ALA A 125 -11.43 -8.41 7.89
C ALA A 125 -12.11 -8.19 6.53
N ALA A 126 -12.14 -6.96 6.05
CA ALA A 126 -12.76 -6.61 4.77
C ALA A 126 -11.89 -7.01 3.56
N MET A 127 -10.58 -6.97 3.72
CA MET A 127 -9.58 -7.18 2.66
C MET A 127 -8.43 -8.07 3.16
N PRO A 128 -8.68 -9.36 3.44
CA PRO A 128 -7.70 -10.24 4.10
C PRO A 128 -6.44 -10.52 3.27
N ASN A 129 -6.49 -10.29 1.97
CA ASN A 129 -5.38 -10.49 1.03
C ASN A 129 -4.72 -9.18 0.58
N VAL A 130 -4.92 -8.07 1.30
CA VAL A 130 -4.30 -6.80 0.95
C VAL A 130 -2.77 -6.90 0.99
N LYS A 131 -2.13 -6.39 -0.06
CA LYS A 131 -0.67 -6.27 -0.17
C LYS A 131 -0.31 -4.82 -0.45
N ILE A 132 0.75 -4.34 0.20
CA ILE A 132 1.29 -3.00 0.00
C ILE A 132 2.66 -3.12 -0.67
N SER A 133 2.77 -2.59 -1.87
CA SER A 133 4.02 -2.50 -2.62
C SER A 133 4.55 -1.08 -2.51
N VAL A 134 5.66 -0.90 -1.80
CA VAL A 134 6.34 0.39 -1.67
C VAL A 134 7.00 0.75 -3.00
N THR A 135 6.79 1.97 -3.47
CA THR A 135 7.33 2.47 -4.73
C THR A 135 8.42 3.52 -4.53
N ASN A 136 8.36 4.28 -3.43
CA ASN A 136 9.36 5.27 -3.08
C ASN A 136 9.32 5.57 -1.58
N ARG A 137 10.44 6.03 -1.01
CA ARG A 137 10.54 6.48 0.38
C ARG A 137 11.47 7.68 0.49
N VAL A 138 11.07 8.63 1.30
CA VAL A 138 11.90 9.79 1.68
C VAL A 138 11.89 9.92 3.19
N VAL A 139 13.07 9.94 3.79
CA VAL A 139 13.25 10.14 5.24
C VAL A 139 13.87 11.50 5.49
N HIS A 140 13.32 12.23 6.44
CA HIS A 140 13.92 13.47 6.94
C HIS A 140 13.64 13.60 8.44
N GLY A 141 14.68 13.56 9.26
CA GLY A 141 14.54 13.56 10.73
C GLY A 141 13.63 12.43 11.21
N ASP A 142 12.60 12.76 11.97
CA ASP A 142 11.62 11.81 12.51
C ASP A 142 10.50 11.43 11.52
N GLN A 143 10.53 11.98 10.30
CA GLN A 143 9.49 11.82 9.31
C GLN A 143 9.92 10.90 8.18
N LEU A 144 9.02 10.00 7.79
CA LEU A 144 9.12 9.14 6.62
C LEU A 144 7.90 9.37 5.72
N SER A 145 8.13 9.70 4.45
CA SER A 145 7.09 9.69 3.42
C SER A 145 7.25 8.46 2.54
N VAL A 146 6.17 7.75 2.30
CA VAL A 146 6.15 6.47 1.57
C VAL A 146 5.11 6.53 0.47
N GLU A 147 5.53 6.37 -0.77
CA GLU A 147 4.62 6.11 -1.89
C GLU A 147 4.41 4.59 -2.01
N TRP A 148 3.18 4.18 -2.24
CA TRP A 148 2.83 2.76 -2.32
C TRP A 148 1.67 2.50 -3.28
N VAL A 149 1.52 1.23 -3.64
CA VAL A 149 0.31 0.69 -4.26
C VAL A 149 -0.24 -0.41 -3.36
N ALA A 150 -1.47 -0.24 -2.91
CA ALA A 150 -2.23 -1.28 -2.22
C ALA A 150 -3.04 -2.08 -3.23
N THR A 151 -2.92 -3.40 -3.18
CA THR A 151 -3.70 -4.33 -4.00
C THR A 151 -4.41 -5.33 -3.14
N GLY A 152 -5.57 -5.81 -3.57
CA GLY A 152 -6.34 -6.81 -2.82
C GLY A 152 -7.70 -7.05 -3.43
N THR A 153 -8.55 -7.78 -2.71
CA THR A 153 -9.95 -8.03 -3.05
C THR A 153 -10.83 -7.61 -1.87
N HIS A 154 -11.90 -6.89 -2.15
CA HIS A 154 -12.87 -6.44 -1.17
C HIS A 154 -13.89 -7.55 -0.92
N THR A 155 -13.65 -8.41 0.06
CA THR A 155 -14.41 -9.66 0.29
C THR A 155 -15.51 -9.55 1.33
N SER A 156 -15.43 -8.56 2.23
CA SER A 156 -16.43 -8.34 3.28
C SER A 156 -16.70 -6.86 3.45
N ASP A 157 -17.81 -6.53 4.12
CA ASP A 157 -18.19 -5.14 4.36
C ASP A 157 -17.13 -4.38 5.14
N TYR A 158 -16.90 -3.16 4.71
CA TYR A 158 -16.08 -2.17 5.41
C TYR A 158 -16.95 -0.94 5.70
N PRO A 159 -16.75 -0.20 6.78
CA PRO A 159 -17.57 0.97 7.09
C PRO A 159 -17.71 1.92 5.91
N GLY A 160 -18.96 2.11 5.42
CA GLY A 160 -19.26 2.93 4.24
C GLY A 160 -19.01 2.28 2.88
N LEU A 161 -18.52 1.02 2.83
CA LEU A 161 -18.24 0.28 1.61
C LEU A 161 -18.76 -1.16 1.71
N PRO A 162 -19.95 -1.48 1.19
CA PRO A 162 -20.46 -2.85 1.12
C PRO A 162 -19.53 -3.75 0.29
N ALA A 163 -19.42 -5.01 0.68
CA ALA A 163 -18.61 -6.01 -0.01
C ALA A 163 -18.98 -6.12 -1.49
N THR A 164 -17.97 -6.12 -2.35
CA THR A 164 -18.18 -6.15 -3.80
C THR A 164 -17.55 -7.37 -4.49
N GLY A 165 -16.67 -8.11 -3.79
CA GLY A 165 -15.88 -9.19 -4.36
C GLY A 165 -14.87 -8.73 -5.42
N ARG A 166 -14.70 -7.42 -5.62
CA ARG A 166 -13.84 -6.86 -6.68
C ARG A 166 -12.41 -6.69 -6.22
N ALA A 167 -11.49 -6.96 -7.12
CA ALA A 167 -10.09 -6.62 -6.96
C ALA A 167 -9.88 -5.11 -7.11
N PHE A 168 -8.89 -4.57 -6.39
CA PHE A 168 -8.48 -3.18 -6.49
C PHE A 168 -6.97 -3.03 -6.54
N ALA A 169 -6.53 -1.88 -7.03
CA ALA A 169 -5.16 -1.45 -6.99
C ALA A 169 -5.12 0.07 -6.87
N ILE A 170 -4.82 0.56 -5.67
CA ILE A 170 -4.91 1.96 -5.29
C ILE A 170 -3.51 2.49 -4.96
N PRO A 171 -3.03 3.50 -5.69
CA PRO A 171 -1.83 4.24 -5.30
C PRO A 171 -2.14 5.19 -4.14
N GLY A 172 -1.15 5.40 -3.29
CA GLY A 172 -1.28 6.34 -2.19
C GLY A 172 0.06 6.75 -1.61
N VAL A 173 -0.02 7.66 -0.66
CA VAL A 173 1.11 8.15 0.12
C VAL A 173 0.77 8.04 1.60
N THR A 174 1.72 7.58 2.40
CA THR A 174 1.65 7.65 3.85
C THR A 174 2.78 8.52 4.37
N VAL A 175 2.45 9.46 5.24
CA VAL A 175 3.43 10.22 6.00
C VAL A 175 3.43 9.69 7.43
N VAL A 176 4.59 9.23 7.89
CA VAL A 176 4.77 8.65 9.22
C VAL A 176 5.72 9.50 10.03
N VAL A 177 5.34 9.82 11.26
CA VAL A 177 6.23 10.45 12.26
C VAL A 177 6.50 9.44 13.36
N ARG A 178 7.77 9.21 13.68
CA ARG A 178 8.20 8.30 14.75
C ARG A 178 8.94 9.06 15.83
N ARG A 179 8.72 8.63 17.09
CA ARG A 179 9.53 9.06 18.24
C ARG A 179 9.86 7.83 19.06
N HIS A 180 11.11 7.69 19.47
CA HIS A 180 11.59 6.53 20.24
C HIS A 180 11.19 5.18 19.62
N GLY A 181 11.27 5.09 18.28
CA GLY A 181 10.93 3.88 17.53
C GLY A 181 9.43 3.60 17.34
N LYS A 182 8.54 4.41 17.89
CA LYS A 182 7.08 4.25 17.79
C LYS A 182 6.47 5.27 16.85
N ILE A 183 5.46 4.85 16.09
CA ILE A 183 4.61 5.75 15.30
C ILE A 183 3.81 6.61 16.25
N VAL A 184 3.98 7.93 16.19
CA VAL A 184 3.16 8.91 16.92
C VAL A 184 2.12 9.56 16.03
N ARG A 185 2.36 9.59 14.71
CA ARG A 185 1.40 10.05 13.71
C ARG A 185 1.58 9.26 12.42
N GLU A 186 0.48 8.90 11.81
CA GLU A 186 0.40 8.32 10.47
C GLU A 186 -0.72 9.01 9.70
N SER A 187 -0.43 9.55 8.51
CA SER A 187 -1.42 10.20 7.66
C SER A 187 -1.43 9.53 6.30
N LEU A 188 -2.59 8.97 5.91
CA LEU A 188 -2.78 8.22 4.67
C LEU A 188 -3.57 9.07 3.67
N TYR A 189 -3.02 9.21 2.48
CA TYR A 189 -3.61 9.96 1.37
C TYR A 189 -3.74 9.07 0.15
N TYR A 190 -4.94 8.92 -0.36
CA TYR A 190 -5.26 8.20 -1.59
C TYR A 190 -6.60 8.68 -2.16
N ASP A 191 -6.84 8.39 -3.43
CA ASP A 191 -8.04 8.85 -4.12
C ASP A 191 -9.24 7.95 -3.78
N MET A 192 -10.13 8.45 -2.92
CA MET A 192 -11.36 7.74 -2.54
C MET A 192 -12.36 7.58 -3.68
N LEU A 193 -12.38 8.52 -4.63
CA LEU A 193 -13.23 8.39 -5.81
C LEU A 193 -12.76 7.23 -6.69
N GLU A 194 -11.44 7.04 -6.80
CA GLU A 194 -10.88 5.91 -7.52
C GLU A 194 -11.17 4.58 -6.78
N VAL A 195 -11.09 4.54 -5.44
CA VAL A 195 -11.51 3.38 -4.64
C VAL A 195 -12.96 3.02 -4.96
N GLN A 196 -13.89 3.98 -4.86
CA GLN A 196 -15.31 3.76 -5.15
C GLN A 196 -15.54 3.29 -6.58
N ARG A 197 -14.84 3.86 -7.56
CA ARG A 197 -14.95 3.48 -8.96
C ARG A 197 -14.49 2.05 -9.22
N GLN A 198 -13.36 1.63 -8.65
CA GLN A 198 -12.85 0.27 -8.79
C GLN A 198 -13.75 -0.75 -8.10
N LEU A 199 -14.24 -0.44 -6.92
CA LEU A 199 -15.15 -1.31 -6.18
C LEU A 199 -16.58 -1.29 -6.74
N GLY A 200 -16.92 -0.36 -7.64
CA GLY A 200 -18.22 -0.30 -8.31
C GLY A 200 -19.33 0.27 -7.44
N ASN A 201 -19.00 0.96 -6.38
CA ASN A 201 -19.97 1.73 -5.61
C ASN A 201 -20.33 2.97 -6.44
N LYS A 202 -21.58 3.02 -6.90
CA LYS A 202 -22.12 4.22 -7.54
C LYS A 202 -22.32 5.27 -6.45
N SER A 203 -21.64 6.41 -6.61
CA SER A 203 -21.95 7.64 -5.85
C SER A 203 -23.36 8.08 -6.14
#